data_e140ed4037f2f8bf216bb49139243cca
#
_entry.id   e140ed4037f2f8bf216bb49139243cca
#
_cell.length_a   1.000
_cell.length_b   1.000
_cell.length_c   1.000
_cell.angle_alpha   90.00
_cell.angle_beta   90.00
_cell.angle_gamma   90.00
#
_symmetry.space_group_name_H-M   'P 1'
#
loop_
_entity.id
_entity.type
_entity.pdbx_description
1 polymer ?
#
loop_
_entity_poly.entity_id
_entity_poly.type
_entity_poly.pdbx_seq_one_letter_code
_entity_poly.pdbx_strand_id
1 'polypeptide(L)'
;MKPLERANFILLSLVASLCFTYFYFLYTHEYPPGSYERIANYDADKVFQTRILVTCMANALEPALPLLQASFQWLVPYPIEYEVLLQGITVCFLAALIPLIPRLCKVMGTPVSPWWGFLCILPLSWNYIFLNGLWDGAGLYYPYDIPSLTLFALGVTLFLQGQWKWFYPCFLIACLNRESACFITMAGVFLLLKPKQNARTFFLENRTILIHLIAQTFLWIFSRVALSHIFKDNPGAFFETPHSMPDFVQRMWTGEAHWAMEKPIRFLCLFGG
;
A
#
# COMPACT_ATOMS: atom_id res chain seq x y z
N MET A 1 21.06 4.24 -17.97
CA MET A 1 21.85 3.15 -17.33
C MET A 1 22.36 2.22 -18.42
N LYS A 2 23.63 1.83 -18.35
CA LYS A 2 24.21 0.78 -19.19
C LYS A 2 23.59 -0.59 -18.82
N PRO A 3 23.61 -1.59 -19.71
CA PRO A 3 22.98 -2.90 -19.42
C PRO A 3 23.44 -3.53 -18.10
N LEU A 4 24.75 -3.51 -17.81
CA LEU A 4 25.32 -4.03 -16.57
C LEU A 4 24.84 -3.26 -15.33
N GLU A 5 24.76 -1.92 -15.40
CA GLU A 5 24.25 -1.09 -14.32
C GLU A 5 22.78 -1.40 -14.04
N ARG A 6 22.00 -1.65 -15.11
CA ARG A 6 20.59 -2.03 -14.97
C ARG A 6 20.44 -3.40 -14.31
N ALA A 7 21.24 -4.38 -14.67
CA ALA A 7 21.24 -5.69 -14.04
C ALA A 7 21.60 -5.59 -12.56
N ASN A 8 22.67 -4.86 -12.23
CA ASN A 8 23.07 -4.63 -10.84
C ASN A 8 21.97 -3.90 -10.04
N PHE A 9 21.31 -2.90 -10.63
CA PHE A 9 20.21 -2.19 -9.98
C PHE A 9 19.03 -3.13 -9.66
N ILE A 10 18.65 -3.98 -10.62
CA ILE A 10 17.56 -4.97 -10.41
C ILE A 10 17.95 -5.96 -9.31
N LEU A 11 19.16 -6.52 -9.37
CA LEU A 11 19.65 -7.45 -8.36
C LEU A 11 19.66 -6.83 -6.97
N LEU A 12 20.20 -5.62 -6.82
CA LEU A 12 20.23 -4.92 -5.54
C LEU A 12 18.83 -4.56 -5.05
N SER A 13 17.89 -4.22 -5.95
CA SER A 13 16.50 -3.99 -5.58
C SER A 13 15.84 -5.25 -5.00
N LEU A 14 16.11 -6.41 -5.60
CA LEU A 14 15.64 -7.69 -5.09
C LEU A 14 16.28 -8.02 -3.74
N VAL A 15 17.59 -7.90 -3.60
CA VAL A 15 18.30 -8.17 -2.35
C VAL A 15 17.80 -7.26 -1.23
N ALA A 16 17.68 -5.96 -1.48
CA ALA A 16 17.20 -5.01 -0.49
C ALA A 16 15.75 -5.28 -0.07
N SER A 17 14.90 -5.69 -1.03
CA SER A 17 13.52 -6.07 -0.75
C SER A 17 13.43 -7.37 0.05
N LEU A 18 14.28 -8.36 -0.24
CA LEU A 18 14.38 -9.59 0.55
C LEU A 18 14.83 -9.31 1.98
N CYS A 19 15.89 -8.50 2.15
CA CYS A 19 16.38 -8.11 3.48
C CYS A 19 15.28 -7.38 4.28
N PHE A 20 14.63 -6.39 3.68
CA PHE A 20 13.53 -5.67 4.33
C PHE A 20 12.41 -6.63 4.75
N THR A 21 11.94 -7.48 3.83
CA THR A 21 10.84 -8.40 4.06
C THR A 21 11.19 -9.41 5.15
N TYR A 22 12.41 -9.95 5.14
CA TYR A 22 12.88 -10.86 6.19
C TYR A 22 12.80 -10.22 7.58
N PHE A 23 13.33 -9.00 7.76
CA PHE A 23 13.27 -8.32 9.05
C PHE A 23 11.84 -7.89 9.41
N TYR A 24 11.03 -7.50 8.42
CA TYR A 24 9.65 -7.13 8.65
C TYR A 24 8.85 -8.29 9.23
N PHE A 25 8.92 -9.47 8.64
CA PHE A 25 8.23 -10.66 9.13
C PHE A 25 8.88 -11.25 10.40
N LEU A 26 10.17 -11.06 10.61
CA LEU A 26 10.88 -11.52 11.82
C LEU A 26 10.44 -10.73 13.06
N TYR A 27 10.22 -9.42 12.96
CA TYR A 27 9.90 -8.55 14.09
C TYR A 27 8.43 -8.21 14.21
N THR A 28 7.59 -8.71 13.34
CA THR A 28 6.15 -8.46 13.36
C THR A 28 5.38 -9.77 13.19
N HIS A 29 4.14 -9.77 13.65
CA HIS A 29 3.22 -10.89 13.50
C HIS A 29 1.89 -10.41 12.91
N GLU A 30 1.10 -11.31 12.38
CA GLU A 30 -0.18 -11.00 11.78
C GLU A 30 -1.16 -10.42 12.81
N TYR A 31 -1.95 -9.42 12.38
CA TYR A 31 -3.05 -8.93 13.20
C TYR A 31 -4.20 -9.94 13.21
N PRO A 32 -4.55 -10.58 14.34
CA PRO A 32 -5.47 -11.70 14.34
C PRO A 32 -6.85 -11.44 13.70
N PRO A 33 -7.52 -10.27 13.92
CA PRO A 33 -8.81 -9.98 13.29
C PRO A 33 -8.75 -9.83 11.75
N GLY A 34 -7.57 -9.57 11.20
CA GLY A 34 -7.32 -9.39 9.77
C GLY A 34 -6.25 -10.34 9.25
N SER A 35 -6.10 -11.52 9.85
CA SER A 35 -5.13 -12.53 9.41
C SER A 35 -5.48 -13.07 8.01
N TYR A 36 -4.44 -13.53 7.31
CA TYR A 36 -4.63 -14.15 6.00
C TYR A 36 -5.65 -15.29 6.05
N GLU A 37 -5.56 -16.17 7.04
CA GLU A 37 -6.46 -17.31 7.21
C GLU A 37 -7.92 -16.87 7.33
N ARG A 38 -8.18 -15.86 8.16
CA ARG A 38 -9.54 -15.31 8.32
C ARG A 38 -10.05 -14.64 7.05
N ILE A 39 -9.20 -13.88 6.34
CA ILE A 39 -9.58 -13.25 5.07
C ILE A 39 -9.84 -14.33 4.00
N ALA A 40 -9.00 -15.38 3.95
CA ALA A 40 -9.15 -16.47 2.99
C ALA A 40 -10.43 -17.30 3.24
N ASN A 41 -10.82 -17.46 4.49
CA ASN A 41 -12.04 -18.18 4.90
C ASN A 41 -13.29 -17.28 4.92
N TYR A 42 -13.18 -16.00 4.53
CA TYR A 42 -14.27 -15.02 4.50
C TYR A 42 -14.88 -14.71 5.87
N ASP A 43 -14.14 -14.88 6.96
CA ASP A 43 -14.60 -14.65 8.35
C ASP A 43 -13.86 -13.51 9.06
N ALA A 44 -12.99 -12.78 8.36
CA ALA A 44 -12.33 -11.60 8.89
C ALA A 44 -13.32 -10.46 9.14
N ASP A 45 -12.94 -9.54 10.03
CA ASP A 45 -13.70 -8.31 10.23
C ASP A 45 -13.86 -7.53 8.91
N LYS A 46 -15.04 -6.93 8.69
CA LYS A 46 -15.43 -6.31 7.42
C LYS A 46 -14.37 -5.38 6.82
N VAL A 47 -13.72 -4.58 7.65
CA VAL A 47 -12.69 -3.63 7.20
C VAL A 47 -11.48 -4.34 6.59
N PHE A 48 -11.09 -5.50 7.12
CA PHE A 48 -9.99 -6.31 6.58
C PHE A 48 -10.46 -7.19 5.43
N GLN A 49 -11.67 -7.74 5.53
CA GLN A 49 -12.26 -8.60 4.51
C GLN A 49 -12.40 -7.87 3.15
N THR A 50 -12.55 -6.55 3.14
CA THR A 50 -12.63 -5.77 1.89
C THR A 50 -11.26 -5.54 1.22
N ARG A 51 -10.14 -5.98 1.82
CA ARG A 51 -8.76 -5.84 1.32
C ARG A 51 -8.28 -7.17 0.70
N ILE A 52 -8.98 -7.61 -0.34
CA ILE A 52 -8.89 -8.97 -0.89
C ILE A 52 -7.71 -9.19 -1.85
N LEU A 53 -7.03 -8.16 -2.34
CA LEU A 53 -6.03 -8.30 -3.41
C LEU A 53 -4.93 -9.30 -3.05
N VAL A 54 -4.27 -9.11 -1.91
CA VAL A 54 -3.13 -9.94 -1.53
C VAL A 54 -3.57 -11.38 -1.27
N THR A 55 -4.73 -11.56 -0.63
CA THR A 55 -5.32 -12.89 -0.41
C THR A 55 -5.66 -13.58 -1.74
N CYS A 56 -6.26 -12.86 -2.69
CA CYS A 56 -6.51 -13.41 -4.03
C CYS A 56 -5.22 -13.80 -4.75
N MET A 57 -4.16 -13.01 -4.62
CA MET A 57 -2.85 -13.33 -5.19
C MET A 57 -2.23 -14.56 -4.52
N ALA A 58 -2.27 -14.63 -3.19
CA ALA A 58 -1.74 -15.77 -2.44
C ALA A 58 -2.51 -17.05 -2.78
N ASN A 59 -3.85 -17.04 -2.77
CA ASN A 59 -4.67 -18.17 -3.14
C ASN A 59 -4.42 -18.64 -4.59
N ALA A 60 -4.18 -17.70 -5.51
CA ALA A 60 -3.84 -18.04 -6.89
C ALA A 60 -2.45 -18.72 -7.02
N LEU A 61 -1.54 -18.43 -6.10
CA LEU A 61 -0.19 -18.98 -6.06
C LEU A 61 -0.09 -20.25 -5.20
N GLU A 62 -1.03 -20.47 -4.28
CA GLU A 62 -1.04 -21.61 -3.35
C GLU A 62 -0.89 -22.97 -4.07
N PRO A 63 -1.54 -23.25 -5.22
CA PRO A 63 -1.33 -24.49 -5.95
C PRO A 63 0.11 -24.74 -6.41
N ALA A 64 0.95 -23.69 -6.46
CA ALA A 64 2.36 -23.82 -6.80
C ALA A 64 3.26 -24.16 -5.59
N LEU A 65 2.75 -24.10 -4.35
CA LEU A 65 3.53 -24.40 -3.14
C LEU A 65 4.17 -25.80 -3.16
N PRO A 66 3.47 -26.89 -3.53
CA PRO A 66 4.08 -28.22 -3.59
C PRO A 66 5.23 -28.29 -4.61
N LEU A 67 5.11 -27.58 -5.74
CA LEU A 67 6.15 -27.51 -6.74
C LEU A 67 7.37 -26.71 -6.24
N LEU A 68 7.13 -25.61 -5.56
CA LEU A 68 8.17 -24.81 -4.91
C LEU A 68 8.86 -25.64 -3.83
N GLN A 69 8.12 -26.33 -2.97
CA GLN A 69 8.66 -27.22 -1.96
C GLN A 69 9.57 -28.28 -2.58
N ALA A 70 9.11 -28.99 -3.61
CA ALA A 70 9.90 -30.01 -4.28
C ALA A 70 11.18 -29.45 -4.93
N SER A 71 11.11 -28.22 -5.49
CA SER A 71 12.24 -27.57 -6.15
C SER A 71 13.30 -27.05 -5.16
N PHE A 72 12.89 -26.65 -3.96
CA PHE A 72 13.77 -26.04 -2.95
C PHE A 72 13.99 -26.90 -1.70
N GLN A 73 13.51 -28.14 -1.68
CA GLN A 73 13.61 -29.05 -0.53
C GLN A 73 15.07 -29.28 -0.06
N TRP A 74 16.02 -29.21 -0.98
CA TRP A 74 17.45 -29.32 -0.66
C TRP A 74 18.02 -28.09 0.07
N LEU A 75 17.38 -26.93 -0.07
CA LEU A 75 17.79 -25.67 0.56
C LEU A 75 16.93 -25.37 1.79
N VAL A 76 15.63 -25.69 1.72
CA VAL A 76 14.64 -25.43 2.78
C VAL A 76 14.00 -26.75 3.18
N PRO A 77 14.53 -27.42 4.22
CA PRO A 77 14.03 -28.74 4.65
C PRO A 77 12.66 -28.67 5.39
N TYR A 78 12.17 -27.46 5.67
CA TYR A 78 10.89 -27.23 6.33
C TYR A 78 9.76 -27.04 5.32
N PRO A 79 8.48 -27.30 5.71
CA PRO A 79 7.34 -27.00 4.85
C PRO A 79 7.32 -25.53 4.47
N ILE A 80 7.11 -25.26 3.18
CA ILE A 80 6.89 -23.88 2.71
C ILE A 80 5.42 -23.57 2.97
N GLU A 81 5.17 -22.71 3.94
CA GLU A 81 3.84 -22.30 4.34
C GLU A 81 3.37 -21.09 3.50
N TYR A 82 2.08 -20.73 3.62
CA TYR A 82 1.50 -19.59 2.89
C TYR A 82 2.20 -18.26 3.22
N GLU A 83 2.83 -18.12 4.38
CA GLU A 83 3.62 -16.93 4.74
C GLU A 83 4.71 -16.63 3.72
N VAL A 84 5.32 -17.65 3.12
CA VAL A 84 6.32 -17.48 2.07
C VAL A 84 5.71 -16.81 0.84
N LEU A 85 4.43 -17.09 0.54
CA LEU A 85 3.71 -16.40 -0.55
C LEU A 85 3.51 -14.92 -0.22
N LEU A 86 3.11 -14.60 1.01
CA LEU A 86 2.95 -13.22 1.47
C LEU A 86 4.29 -12.46 1.43
N GLN A 87 5.35 -13.12 1.88
CA GLN A 87 6.72 -12.57 1.78
C GLN A 87 7.11 -12.34 0.31
N GLY A 88 6.89 -13.32 -0.56
CA GLY A 88 7.16 -13.21 -2.00
C GLY A 88 6.40 -12.05 -2.66
N ILE A 89 5.12 -11.91 -2.35
CA ILE A 89 4.29 -10.78 -2.82
C ILE A 89 4.87 -9.45 -2.31
N THR A 90 5.22 -9.37 -1.03
CA THR A 90 5.83 -8.17 -0.42
C THR A 90 7.15 -7.81 -1.12
N VAL A 91 8.02 -8.78 -1.36
CA VAL A 91 9.30 -8.60 -2.10
C VAL A 91 9.03 -8.05 -3.50
N CYS A 92 8.08 -8.64 -4.24
CA CYS A 92 7.77 -8.20 -5.61
C CYS A 92 7.27 -6.74 -5.64
N PHE A 93 6.36 -6.38 -4.74
CA PHE A 93 5.85 -5.01 -4.67
C PHE A 93 6.93 -4.02 -4.23
N LEU A 94 7.76 -4.35 -3.25
CA LEU A 94 8.83 -3.47 -2.79
C LEU A 94 9.94 -3.33 -3.87
N ALA A 95 10.31 -4.42 -4.55
CA ALA A 95 11.25 -4.38 -5.65
C ALA A 95 10.73 -3.53 -6.82
N ALA A 96 9.41 -3.49 -7.04
CA ALA A 96 8.78 -2.60 -8.01
C ALA A 96 8.71 -1.15 -7.52
N LEU A 97 8.56 -0.89 -6.21
CA LEU A 97 8.51 0.45 -5.64
C LEU A 97 9.85 1.19 -5.81
N ILE A 98 10.97 0.51 -5.58
CA ILE A 98 12.32 1.11 -5.65
C ILE A 98 12.54 1.88 -6.97
N PRO A 99 12.39 1.27 -8.17
CA PRO A 99 12.56 1.99 -9.44
C PRO A 99 11.43 2.99 -9.72
N LEU A 100 10.29 2.84 -9.07
CA LEU A 100 9.13 3.70 -9.28
C LEU A 100 9.31 5.08 -8.65
N ILE A 101 9.98 5.18 -7.50
CA ILE A 101 10.22 6.46 -6.80
C ILE A 101 10.97 7.47 -7.69
N PRO A 102 12.16 7.17 -8.26
CA PRO A 102 12.84 8.12 -9.15
C PRO A 102 12.04 8.42 -10.44
N ARG A 103 11.23 7.46 -10.91
CA ARG A 103 10.31 7.72 -12.03
C ARG A 103 9.23 8.73 -11.66
N LEU A 104 8.64 8.61 -10.48
CA LEU A 104 7.67 9.57 -9.94
C LEU A 104 8.31 10.96 -9.80
N CYS A 105 9.50 11.05 -9.19
CA CYS A 105 10.25 12.30 -9.08
C CYS A 105 10.48 12.95 -10.45
N LYS A 106 10.88 12.16 -11.45
CA LYS A 106 11.06 12.65 -12.82
C LYS A 106 9.79 13.23 -13.41
N VAL A 107 8.65 12.57 -13.21
CA VAL A 107 7.33 13.05 -13.71
C VAL A 107 6.90 14.32 -12.97
N MET A 108 7.28 14.48 -11.72
CA MET A 108 7.04 15.70 -10.93
C MET A 108 8.00 16.85 -11.28
N GLY A 109 8.89 16.67 -12.26
CA GLY A 109 9.84 17.69 -12.69
C GLY A 109 11.15 17.77 -11.88
N THR A 110 11.37 16.85 -10.96
CA THR A 110 12.59 16.75 -10.12
C THR A 110 13.35 15.46 -10.43
N PRO A 111 14.03 15.37 -11.59
CA PRO A 111 14.73 14.15 -11.97
C PRO A 111 15.87 13.85 -11.00
N VAL A 112 15.84 12.65 -10.45
CA VAL A 112 16.89 12.14 -9.55
C VAL A 112 17.55 10.89 -10.13
N SER A 113 18.72 10.52 -9.60
CA SER A 113 19.38 9.27 -9.99
C SER A 113 18.48 8.07 -9.63
N PRO A 114 18.45 7.00 -10.43
CA PRO A 114 17.73 5.76 -10.12
C PRO A 114 18.05 5.20 -8.72
N TRP A 115 19.28 5.36 -8.25
CA TRP A 115 19.74 4.90 -6.94
C TRP A 115 19.03 5.54 -5.75
N TRP A 116 18.43 6.72 -5.92
CA TRP A 116 17.61 7.38 -4.88
C TRP A 116 16.36 6.57 -4.52
N GLY A 117 15.92 5.66 -5.40
CA GLY A 117 14.83 4.75 -5.10
C GLY A 117 15.07 3.91 -3.84
N PHE A 118 16.31 3.56 -3.53
CA PHE A 118 16.65 2.80 -2.33
C PHE A 118 16.40 3.58 -1.03
N LEU A 119 16.35 4.91 -1.08
CA LEU A 119 16.05 5.71 0.11
C LEU A 119 14.65 5.48 0.65
N CYS A 120 13.72 4.95 -0.17
CA CYS A 120 12.38 4.60 0.34
C CYS A 120 12.42 3.49 1.40
N ILE A 121 13.46 2.64 1.40
CA ILE A 121 13.61 1.55 2.38
C ILE A 121 13.85 2.10 3.78
N LEU A 122 14.53 3.24 3.93
CA LEU A 122 14.84 3.82 5.24
C LEU A 122 13.56 4.18 6.03
N PRO A 123 12.63 5.01 5.51
CA PRO A 123 11.40 5.30 6.23
C PRO A 123 10.49 4.07 6.37
N LEU A 124 10.53 3.12 5.42
CA LEU A 124 9.78 1.88 5.55
C LEU A 124 10.33 1.02 6.69
N SER A 125 11.65 0.83 6.76
CA SER A 125 12.30 0.09 7.86
C SER A 125 12.05 0.78 9.19
N TRP A 126 12.13 2.11 9.25
CA TRP A 126 11.84 2.87 10.44
C TRP A 126 10.40 2.68 10.91
N ASN A 127 9.42 2.82 10.01
CA ASN A 127 8.01 2.74 10.38
C ASN A 127 7.55 1.31 10.69
N TYR A 128 7.86 0.36 9.80
CA TYR A 128 7.28 -0.98 9.86
C TYR A 128 8.08 -1.94 10.74
N ILE A 129 9.40 -1.78 10.82
CA ILE A 129 10.25 -2.68 11.60
C ILE A 129 10.57 -2.04 12.95
N PHE A 130 11.15 -0.85 12.94
CA PHE A 130 11.67 -0.25 14.17
C PHE A 130 10.56 0.29 15.08
N LEU A 131 9.69 1.18 14.60
CA LEU A 131 8.62 1.73 15.44
C LEU A 131 7.56 0.70 15.77
N ASN A 132 7.09 -0.06 14.79
CA ASN A 132 6.00 -1.00 14.95
C ASN A 132 6.46 -2.30 15.63
N GLY A 133 7.58 -2.88 15.21
CA GLY A 133 8.06 -4.17 15.70
C GLY A 133 8.88 -4.07 16.98
N LEU A 134 9.92 -3.21 17.00
CA LEU A 134 10.90 -3.17 18.09
C LEU A 134 10.53 -2.21 19.21
N TRP A 135 9.87 -1.09 18.90
CA TRP A 135 9.61 -0.04 19.89
C TRP A 135 8.25 -0.17 20.58
N ASP A 136 7.17 -0.35 19.81
CA ASP A 136 5.81 -0.41 20.35
C ASP A 136 5.44 -1.80 20.89
N GLY A 137 6.23 -2.85 20.58
CA GLY A 137 5.95 -4.23 21.00
C GLY A 137 4.68 -4.83 20.41
N ALA A 138 3.88 -4.05 19.67
CA ALA A 138 2.66 -4.51 19.02
C ALA A 138 2.98 -5.39 17.81
N GLY A 139 4.11 -5.10 17.12
CA GLY A 139 4.70 -5.94 16.09
C GLY A 139 3.74 -6.46 15.02
N LEU A 140 2.74 -5.67 14.61
CA LEU A 140 1.73 -6.13 13.67
C LEU A 140 2.15 -5.85 12.22
N TYR A 141 2.02 -6.83 11.33
CA TYR A 141 2.11 -6.60 9.90
C TYR A 141 0.75 -6.77 9.23
N TYR A 142 0.61 -6.03 8.13
CA TYR A 142 -0.56 -6.12 7.26
C TYR A 142 -0.08 -6.40 5.83
N PRO A 143 -0.42 -7.56 5.24
CA PRO A 143 0.12 -7.97 3.94
C PRO A 143 -0.17 -6.99 2.79
N TYR A 144 -1.20 -6.16 2.93
CA TYR A 144 -1.62 -5.17 1.93
C TYR A 144 -0.91 -3.81 2.03
N ASP A 145 -0.07 -3.55 3.03
CA ASP A 145 0.54 -2.22 3.24
C ASP A 145 1.59 -1.87 2.18
N ILE A 146 2.56 -2.74 1.95
CA ILE A 146 3.59 -2.53 0.91
C ILE A 146 2.97 -2.49 -0.50
N PRO A 147 2.05 -3.41 -0.87
CA PRO A 147 1.26 -3.26 -2.09
C PRO A 147 0.54 -1.93 -2.23
N SER A 148 -0.07 -1.40 -1.14
CA SER A 148 -0.73 -0.09 -1.15
C SER A 148 0.20 1.03 -1.57
N LEU A 149 1.41 1.09 -0.99
CA LEU A 149 2.40 2.12 -1.30
C LEU A 149 2.85 2.04 -2.76
N THR A 150 3.09 0.84 -3.26
CA THR A 150 3.52 0.62 -4.64
C THR A 150 2.42 1.00 -5.63
N LEU A 151 1.19 0.57 -5.39
CA LEU A 151 0.04 0.90 -6.24
C LEU A 151 -0.28 2.39 -6.18
N PHE A 152 -0.13 3.03 -5.02
CA PHE A 152 -0.27 4.48 -4.88
C PHE A 152 0.76 5.22 -5.73
N ALA A 153 2.05 4.91 -5.59
CA ALA A 153 3.11 5.55 -6.35
C ALA A 153 2.98 5.32 -7.86
N LEU A 154 2.59 4.10 -8.26
CA LEU A 154 2.31 3.75 -9.65
C LEU A 154 1.09 4.52 -10.19
N GLY A 155 0.00 4.54 -9.44
CA GLY A 155 -1.22 5.24 -9.80
C GLY A 155 -0.99 6.73 -10.01
N VAL A 156 -0.32 7.40 -9.05
CA VAL A 156 0.04 8.83 -9.19
C VAL A 156 0.95 9.05 -10.40
N THR A 157 1.95 8.18 -10.63
CA THR A 157 2.85 8.29 -11.79
C THR A 157 2.06 8.20 -13.10
N LEU A 158 1.17 7.22 -13.23
CA LEU A 158 0.34 7.01 -14.42
C LEU A 158 -0.65 8.16 -14.63
N PHE A 159 -1.25 8.67 -13.54
CA PHE A 159 -2.13 9.83 -13.56
C PHE A 159 -1.42 11.07 -14.12
N LEU A 160 -0.26 11.41 -13.55
CA LEU A 160 0.54 12.57 -13.98
C LEU A 160 1.05 12.45 -15.43
N GLN A 161 1.26 11.23 -15.92
CA GLN A 161 1.64 10.94 -17.30
C GLN A 161 0.44 10.95 -18.27
N GLY A 162 -0.79 11.03 -17.78
CA GLY A 162 -2.00 10.90 -18.60
C GLY A 162 -2.17 9.50 -19.21
N GLN A 163 -1.55 8.48 -18.64
CA GLN A 163 -1.59 7.10 -19.14
C GLN A 163 -2.85 6.36 -18.70
N TRP A 164 -4.02 6.88 -19.06
CA TRP A 164 -5.34 6.42 -18.60
C TRP A 164 -5.60 4.94 -18.84
N LYS A 165 -5.08 4.38 -19.95
CA LYS A 165 -5.22 2.96 -20.30
C LYS A 165 -4.63 2.05 -19.21
N TRP A 166 -3.52 2.44 -18.60
CA TRP A 166 -2.85 1.69 -17.54
C TRP A 166 -3.28 2.14 -16.14
N PHE A 167 -3.71 3.39 -16.05
CA PHE A 167 -4.18 3.97 -14.79
C PHE A 167 -5.40 3.25 -14.24
N TYR A 168 -6.45 3.04 -15.06
CA TYR A 168 -7.69 2.44 -14.57
C TYR A 168 -7.54 1.01 -14.06
N PRO A 169 -6.85 0.08 -14.74
CA PRO A 169 -6.54 -1.22 -14.15
C PRO A 169 -5.76 -1.11 -12.85
N CYS A 170 -4.73 -0.26 -12.79
CA CYS A 170 -3.96 -0.04 -11.57
C CYS A 170 -4.84 0.50 -10.43
N PHE A 171 -5.71 1.46 -10.72
CA PHE A 171 -6.63 2.05 -9.74
C PHE A 171 -7.65 1.04 -9.21
N LEU A 172 -8.22 0.20 -10.07
CA LEU A 172 -9.13 -0.88 -9.65
C LEU A 172 -8.42 -1.89 -8.76
N ILE A 173 -7.21 -2.30 -9.12
CA ILE A 173 -6.38 -3.19 -8.30
C ILE A 173 -6.09 -2.53 -6.94
N ALA A 174 -5.77 -1.24 -6.92
CA ALA A 174 -5.55 -0.49 -5.68
C ALA A 174 -6.83 -0.43 -4.81
N CYS A 175 -8.02 -0.29 -5.43
CA CYS A 175 -9.29 -0.34 -4.73
C CYS A 175 -9.57 -1.71 -4.08
N LEU A 176 -9.15 -2.81 -4.70
CA LEU A 176 -9.25 -4.15 -4.12
C LEU A 176 -8.22 -4.39 -3.01
N ASN A 177 -7.13 -3.62 -3.01
CA ASN A 177 -6.09 -3.74 -2.00
C ASN A 177 -6.42 -2.94 -0.73
N ARG A 178 -6.89 -1.69 -0.89
CA ARG A 178 -7.20 -0.84 0.27
C ARG A 178 -8.14 0.31 -0.11
N GLU A 179 -8.95 0.73 0.86
CA GLU A 179 -9.86 1.88 0.74
C GLU A 179 -9.13 3.21 0.48
N SER A 180 -7.88 3.32 0.92
CA SER A 180 -7.03 4.50 0.70
C SER A 180 -6.66 4.76 -0.76
N ALA A 181 -7.06 3.91 -1.70
CA ALA A 181 -6.89 4.14 -3.14
C ALA A 181 -7.48 5.46 -3.63
N CYS A 182 -8.51 6.01 -2.95
CA CYS A 182 -9.05 7.34 -3.26
C CYS A 182 -8.00 8.46 -3.16
N PHE A 183 -6.98 8.30 -2.33
CA PHE A 183 -5.91 9.29 -2.19
C PHE A 183 -5.03 9.38 -3.43
N ILE A 184 -5.00 8.39 -4.33
CA ILE A 184 -4.33 8.48 -5.63
C ILE A 184 -4.92 9.64 -6.43
N THR A 185 -6.26 9.72 -6.48
CA THR A 185 -7.00 10.80 -7.15
C THR A 185 -6.70 12.14 -6.50
N MET A 186 -6.78 12.22 -5.17
CA MET A 186 -6.51 13.46 -4.42
C MET A 186 -5.08 13.95 -4.63
N ALA A 187 -4.08 13.07 -4.53
CA ALA A 187 -2.68 13.41 -4.78
C ALA A 187 -2.48 13.93 -6.21
N GLY A 188 -3.09 13.28 -7.20
CA GLY A 188 -3.04 13.75 -8.59
C GLY A 188 -3.59 15.16 -8.76
N VAL A 189 -4.72 15.48 -8.11
CA VAL A 189 -5.29 16.84 -8.12
C VAL A 189 -4.33 17.84 -7.48
N PHE A 190 -3.84 17.54 -6.27
CA PHE A 190 -2.94 18.46 -5.56
C PHE A 190 -1.66 18.74 -6.34
N LEU A 191 -1.09 17.74 -7.00
CA LEU A 191 0.12 17.89 -7.80
C LEU A 191 -0.10 18.70 -9.10
N LEU A 192 -1.34 18.84 -9.56
CA LEU A 192 -1.70 19.64 -10.74
C LEU A 192 -2.06 21.09 -10.38
N LEU A 193 -2.35 21.38 -9.11
CA LEU A 193 -2.67 22.73 -8.66
C LEU A 193 -1.43 23.62 -8.76
N LYS A 194 -1.54 24.71 -9.49
CA LYS A 194 -0.49 25.74 -9.56
C LYS A 194 -0.72 26.80 -8.48
N PRO A 195 0.33 27.28 -7.82
CA PRO A 195 0.22 28.39 -6.88
C PRO A 195 -0.49 29.58 -7.53
N LYS A 196 -1.44 30.19 -6.84
CA LYS A 196 -2.22 31.36 -7.30
C LYS A 196 -3.17 31.11 -8.48
N GLN A 197 -3.38 29.87 -8.91
CA GLN A 197 -4.37 29.55 -9.93
C GLN A 197 -5.78 29.68 -9.36
N ASN A 198 -6.67 30.44 -10.05
CA ASN A 198 -8.07 30.49 -9.68
C ASN A 198 -8.75 29.15 -9.99
N ALA A 199 -9.63 28.69 -9.09
CA ALA A 199 -10.36 27.44 -9.27
C ALA A 199 -11.08 27.36 -10.63
N ARG A 200 -11.74 28.45 -11.07
CA ARG A 200 -12.41 28.52 -12.37
C ARG A 200 -11.44 28.25 -13.54
N THR A 201 -10.26 28.86 -13.50
CA THR A 201 -9.22 28.66 -14.53
C THR A 201 -8.68 27.25 -14.51
N PHE A 202 -8.43 26.70 -13.30
CA PHE A 202 -8.02 25.31 -13.15
C PHE A 202 -9.01 24.33 -13.79
N PHE A 203 -10.30 24.50 -13.52
CA PHE A 203 -11.35 23.62 -14.06
C PHE A 203 -11.51 23.75 -15.57
N LEU A 204 -11.39 24.95 -16.14
CA LEU A 204 -11.48 25.17 -17.59
C LEU A 204 -10.28 24.55 -18.31
N GLU A 205 -9.06 24.75 -17.79
CA GLU A 205 -7.83 24.23 -18.39
C GLU A 205 -7.71 22.70 -18.24
N ASN A 206 -8.30 22.10 -17.19
CA ASN A 206 -8.16 20.69 -16.85
C ASN A 206 -9.46 19.89 -17.01
N ARG A 207 -10.35 20.30 -17.93
CA ARG A 207 -11.67 19.67 -18.11
C ARG A 207 -11.59 18.14 -18.29
N THR A 208 -10.64 17.64 -19.07
CA THR A 208 -10.43 16.20 -19.28
C THR A 208 -10.07 15.50 -17.98
N ILE A 209 -9.21 16.11 -17.17
CA ILE A 209 -8.79 15.56 -15.86
C ILE A 209 -9.99 15.48 -14.91
N LEU A 210 -10.87 16.49 -14.92
CA LEU A 210 -12.09 16.43 -14.11
C LEU A 210 -12.99 15.24 -14.45
N ILE A 211 -13.15 14.93 -15.75
CA ILE A 211 -13.91 13.76 -16.17
C ILE A 211 -13.28 12.49 -15.59
N HIS A 212 -11.96 12.39 -15.65
CA HIS A 212 -11.26 11.25 -15.05
C HIS A 212 -11.38 11.21 -13.52
N LEU A 213 -11.35 12.35 -12.83
CA LEU A 213 -11.55 12.40 -11.38
C LEU A 213 -12.95 11.94 -10.97
N ILE A 214 -13.97 12.40 -11.71
CA ILE A 214 -15.35 11.94 -11.48
C ILE A 214 -15.44 10.43 -11.71
N ALA A 215 -14.89 9.92 -12.82
CA ALA A 215 -14.89 8.49 -13.11
C ALA A 215 -14.17 7.65 -12.02
N GLN A 216 -13.04 8.13 -11.51
CA GLN A 216 -12.30 7.49 -10.40
C GLN A 216 -13.12 7.47 -9.12
N THR A 217 -13.77 8.58 -8.78
CA THR A 217 -14.63 8.67 -7.60
C THR A 217 -15.79 7.68 -7.70
N PHE A 218 -16.44 7.58 -8.86
CA PHE A 218 -17.48 6.58 -9.10
C PHE A 218 -16.95 5.15 -8.98
N LEU A 219 -15.81 4.84 -9.58
CA LEU A 219 -15.20 3.50 -9.50
C LEU A 219 -14.84 3.14 -8.05
N TRP A 220 -14.31 4.10 -7.30
CA TRP A 220 -13.98 3.89 -5.90
C TRP A 220 -15.25 3.62 -5.07
N ILE A 221 -16.28 4.47 -5.18
CA ILE A 221 -17.56 4.27 -4.49
C ILE A 221 -18.16 2.93 -4.88
N PHE A 222 -18.22 2.62 -6.18
CA PHE A 222 -18.77 1.37 -6.66
C PHE A 222 -18.02 0.16 -6.08
N SER A 223 -16.68 0.18 -6.08
CA SER A 223 -15.88 -0.91 -5.52
C SER A 223 -16.13 -1.08 -4.02
N ARG A 224 -16.27 0.04 -3.26
CA ARG A 224 -16.56 -0.02 -1.82
C ARG A 224 -17.97 -0.55 -1.55
N VAL A 225 -18.97 -0.07 -2.28
CA VAL A 225 -20.36 -0.55 -2.15
C VAL A 225 -20.45 -2.03 -2.51
N ALA A 226 -19.84 -2.44 -3.62
CA ALA A 226 -19.83 -3.84 -4.05
C ALA A 226 -19.18 -4.76 -3.00
N LEU A 227 -17.98 -4.41 -2.52
CA LEU A 227 -17.29 -5.20 -1.50
C LEU A 227 -18.06 -5.20 -0.16
N SER A 228 -18.63 -4.07 0.23
CA SER A 228 -19.45 -4.00 1.44
C SER A 228 -20.73 -4.86 1.35
N HIS A 229 -21.28 -4.97 0.15
CA HIS A 229 -22.45 -5.83 -0.10
C HIS A 229 -22.09 -7.31 -0.11
N ILE A 230 -20.96 -7.67 -0.75
CA ILE A 230 -20.45 -9.05 -0.78
C ILE A 230 -20.18 -9.54 0.66
N PHE A 231 -19.56 -8.72 1.48
CA PHE A 231 -19.17 -9.06 2.85
C PHE A 231 -20.10 -8.44 3.92
N LYS A 232 -21.39 -8.30 3.60
CA LYS A 232 -22.35 -7.66 4.50
C LYS A 232 -22.49 -8.37 5.85
N ASP A 233 -22.34 -9.68 5.85
CA ASP A 233 -22.53 -10.55 7.01
C ASP A 233 -21.27 -10.67 7.90
N ASN A 234 -20.12 -10.16 7.44
CA ASN A 234 -18.89 -10.14 8.24
C ASN A 234 -19.02 -9.18 9.42
N PRO A 235 -18.41 -9.51 10.58
CA PRO A 235 -18.44 -8.66 11.77
C PRO A 235 -17.71 -7.33 11.54
N GLY A 236 -17.91 -6.39 12.46
CA GLY A 236 -17.22 -5.11 12.49
C GLY A 236 -17.79 -4.03 11.59
N ALA A 237 -17.21 -2.84 11.70
CA ALA A 237 -17.58 -1.67 10.91
C ALA A 237 -16.85 -1.67 9.56
N PHE A 238 -17.40 -0.94 8.58
CA PHE A 238 -16.77 -0.77 7.26
C PHE A 238 -15.44 -0.01 7.32
N PHE A 239 -15.28 0.86 8.29
CA PHE A 239 -14.03 1.59 8.55
C PHE A 239 -13.52 1.25 9.95
N GLU A 240 -12.20 1.23 10.15
CA GLU A 240 -11.54 1.15 11.46
C GLU A 240 -11.76 2.43 12.29
N THR A 241 -12.96 2.97 12.28
CA THR A 241 -13.28 4.14 13.08
C THR A 241 -13.84 3.68 14.42
N PRO A 242 -13.46 4.32 15.54
CA PRO A 242 -14.14 4.11 16.81
C PRO A 242 -15.63 4.37 16.62
N HIS A 243 -16.45 3.62 17.32
CA HIS A 243 -17.88 3.33 17.15
C HIS A 243 -18.83 4.47 16.76
N SER A 244 -18.39 5.72 16.84
CA SER A 244 -19.08 6.88 16.24
C SER A 244 -18.14 8.10 16.16
N MET A 245 -18.42 9.03 15.24
CA MET A 245 -17.72 10.34 15.22
C MET A 245 -17.81 11.09 16.56
N PRO A 246 -18.95 11.06 17.28
CA PRO A 246 -19.02 11.61 18.64
C PRO A 246 -18.04 10.97 19.61
N ASP A 247 -17.88 9.63 19.61
CA ASP A 247 -16.93 8.95 20.49
C ASP A 247 -15.49 9.28 20.16
N PHE A 248 -15.18 9.42 18.88
CA PHE A 248 -13.83 9.85 18.44
C PHE A 248 -13.53 11.27 18.93
N VAL A 249 -14.46 12.21 18.75
CA VAL A 249 -14.31 13.58 19.22
C VAL A 249 -14.23 13.63 20.75
N GLN A 250 -15.06 12.86 21.45
CA GLN A 250 -15.05 12.77 22.91
C GLN A 250 -13.71 12.21 23.43
N ARG A 251 -13.19 11.13 22.85
CA ARG A 251 -11.88 10.56 23.20
C ARG A 251 -10.72 11.52 22.90
N MET A 252 -10.81 12.26 21.81
CA MET A 252 -9.85 13.35 21.51
C MET A 252 -9.91 14.44 22.60
N TRP A 253 -11.09 14.78 23.07
CA TRP A 253 -11.28 15.82 24.09
C TRP A 253 -10.88 15.37 25.50
N THR A 254 -11.13 14.11 25.84
CA THR A 254 -10.77 13.54 27.16
C THR A 254 -9.30 13.14 27.27
N GLY A 255 -8.51 13.28 26.22
CA GLY A 255 -7.10 12.91 26.21
C GLY A 255 -6.84 11.40 26.10
N GLU A 256 -7.88 10.57 26.02
CA GLU A 256 -7.72 9.12 25.80
C GLU A 256 -7.26 8.77 24.40
N ALA A 257 -7.26 9.75 23.49
CA ALA A 257 -6.78 9.61 22.12
C ALA A 257 -5.31 9.99 21.93
N HIS A 258 -4.48 9.95 22.97
CA HIS A 258 -3.05 10.26 22.87
C HIS A 258 -2.38 9.48 21.74
N TRP A 259 -2.72 8.19 21.58
CA TRP A 259 -2.19 7.36 20.52
C TRP A 259 -2.62 7.81 19.10
N ALA A 260 -3.79 8.41 18.93
CA ALA A 260 -4.26 8.91 17.63
C ALA A 260 -3.58 10.23 17.23
N MET A 261 -3.21 11.05 18.20
CA MET A 261 -2.48 12.32 17.97
C MET A 261 -0.96 12.12 17.93
N GLU A 262 -0.42 11.20 18.70
CA GLU A 262 1.01 10.90 18.68
C GLU A 262 1.50 10.44 17.30
N LYS A 263 0.73 9.60 16.60
CA LYS A 263 1.14 9.11 15.26
C LYS A 263 1.25 10.22 14.20
N PRO A 264 0.27 11.11 14.03
CA PRO A 264 0.41 12.27 13.14
C PRO A 264 1.50 13.24 13.55
N ILE A 265 1.66 13.50 14.86
CA ILE A 265 2.72 14.40 15.37
C ILE A 265 4.09 13.75 15.16
N ARG A 266 4.25 12.47 15.46
CA ARG A 266 5.48 11.72 15.17
C ARG A 266 5.79 11.73 13.67
N PHE A 267 4.77 11.54 12.81
CA PHE A 267 4.91 11.65 11.36
C PHE A 267 5.37 13.04 10.93
N LEU A 268 4.76 14.10 11.45
CA LEU A 268 5.17 15.50 11.17
C LEU A 268 6.57 15.80 11.68
N CYS A 269 6.96 15.30 12.85
CA CYS A 269 8.33 15.46 13.38
C CYS A 269 9.38 14.70 12.55
N LEU A 270 9.01 13.59 11.91
CA LEU A 270 9.92 12.81 11.08
C LEU A 270 10.10 13.37 9.66
N PHE A 271 9.10 14.09 9.14
CA PHE A 271 9.08 14.56 7.74
C PHE A 271 8.93 16.08 7.62
N GLY A 272 8.74 16.81 8.71
CA GLY A 272 8.53 18.26 8.74
C GLY A 272 9.72 19.08 9.27
N GLY A 273 10.88 18.44 9.48
CA GLY A 273 12.13 19.08 9.90
C GLY A 273 13.08 19.36 8.73
#